data_836441bba28111efe613f256ac2cce31
#
_entry.id   836441bba28111efe613f256ac2cce31
#
_cell.length_a   1.000
_cell.length_b   1.000
_cell.length_c   1.000
_cell.angle_alpha   90.00
_cell.angle_beta   90.00
_cell.angle_gamma   90.00
#
_symmetry.space_group_name_H-M   'P 1'
#
loop_
_entity.id
_entity.type
_entity.pdbx_description
1 polymer ?
#
loop_
_entity_poly.entity_id
_entity_poly.type
_entity_poly.pdbx_seq_one_letter_code
_entity_poly.pdbx_strand_id
1 'polypeptide(L)'
;MVDWILDKIREAGIGDVHLVSNARFAPQFERWAEGRDVVVHDDGTMSNDDRLGAIGDIRFVQERTDIDDDLLVIAGDNLFDYSLSAYVEFWRGKEGASALAVHDVRDFELARKYGIVAVDEDERIVDFVEKPADPPSTLAATATYLYARAHARLVPAYLDAGNPPDQPGNYVAWLHKREPVYAYRFAGGWYDIGDPEQLLAADNRMRERGGLPPRDTYSLD
;
A
#
# COMPACT_ATOMS: atom_id res chain seq x y z
N MET A 1 0.35 -13.10 5.99
CA MET A 1 0.03 -11.75 5.46
C MET A 1 -0.21 -11.78 3.97
N VAL A 2 0.77 -12.11 3.15
CA VAL A 2 0.60 -12.09 1.68
C VAL A 2 -0.56 -12.94 1.17
N ASP A 3 -0.86 -14.11 1.77
CA ASP A 3 -2.07 -14.89 1.40
C ASP A 3 -3.36 -14.10 1.65
N TRP A 4 -3.44 -13.38 2.79
CA TRP A 4 -4.59 -12.52 3.11
C TRP A 4 -4.77 -11.40 2.08
N ILE A 5 -3.67 -10.73 1.71
CA ILE A 5 -3.71 -9.65 0.70
C ILE A 5 -4.12 -10.24 -0.66
N LEU A 6 -3.56 -11.39 -1.04
CA LEU A 6 -3.88 -12.07 -2.30
C LEU A 6 -5.36 -12.46 -2.38
N ASP A 7 -5.92 -12.99 -1.29
CA ASP A 7 -7.35 -13.31 -1.24
C ASP A 7 -8.22 -12.07 -1.42
N LYS A 8 -7.85 -10.94 -0.79
CA LYS A 8 -8.53 -9.66 -0.97
C LYS A 8 -8.44 -9.12 -2.40
N ILE A 9 -7.27 -9.25 -3.05
CA ILE A 9 -7.07 -8.88 -4.45
C ILE A 9 -7.99 -9.70 -5.36
N ARG A 10 -8.08 -11.02 -5.12
CA ARG A 10 -8.95 -11.93 -5.89
C ARG A 10 -10.43 -11.66 -5.67
N GLU A 11 -10.83 -11.36 -4.42
CA GLU A 11 -12.20 -10.92 -4.10
C GLU A 11 -12.60 -9.66 -4.89
N ALA A 12 -11.63 -8.78 -5.21
CA ALA A 12 -11.84 -7.60 -6.03
C ALA A 12 -11.83 -7.88 -7.55
N GLY A 13 -11.65 -9.15 -7.96
CA GLY A 13 -11.65 -9.56 -9.37
C GLY A 13 -10.37 -9.20 -10.11
N ILE A 14 -9.26 -8.95 -9.41
CA ILE A 14 -7.95 -8.64 -9.99
C ILE A 14 -7.16 -9.94 -10.10
N GLY A 15 -6.73 -10.30 -11.32
CA GLY A 15 -6.06 -11.56 -11.60
C GLY A 15 -4.59 -11.41 -12.01
N ASP A 16 -4.17 -10.24 -12.50
CA ASP A 16 -2.77 -9.97 -12.83
C ASP A 16 -2.06 -9.41 -11.60
N VAL A 17 -1.22 -10.25 -10.96
CA VAL A 17 -0.63 -9.95 -9.66
C VAL A 17 0.90 -10.09 -9.73
N HIS A 18 1.58 -9.00 -9.38
CA HIS A 18 3.02 -8.91 -9.30
C HIS A 18 3.47 -8.64 -7.87
N LEU A 19 4.46 -9.38 -7.38
CA LEU A 19 5.07 -9.19 -6.08
C LEU A 19 6.54 -8.83 -6.27
N VAL A 20 6.97 -7.70 -5.71
CA VAL A 20 8.37 -7.30 -5.70
C VAL A 20 9.00 -7.64 -4.36
N SER A 21 10.20 -8.19 -4.40
CA SER A 21 11.00 -8.50 -3.22
C SER A 21 12.48 -8.36 -3.53
N ASN A 22 13.27 -8.09 -2.50
CA ASN A 22 14.72 -8.08 -2.65
C ASN A 22 15.28 -9.50 -2.86
N ALA A 23 16.52 -9.59 -3.39
CA ALA A 23 17.17 -10.86 -3.73
C ALA A 23 17.31 -11.82 -2.53
N ARG A 24 17.34 -11.30 -1.31
CA ARG A 24 17.41 -12.13 -0.10
C ARG A 24 16.15 -12.96 0.13
N PHE A 25 14.98 -12.40 -0.16
CA PHE A 25 13.70 -13.03 0.13
C PHE A 25 12.95 -13.52 -1.11
N ALA A 26 13.34 -13.07 -2.30
CA ALA A 26 12.71 -13.49 -3.56
C ALA A 26 12.58 -15.03 -3.69
N PRO A 27 13.59 -15.88 -3.36
CA PRO A 27 13.43 -17.32 -3.45
C PRO A 27 12.37 -17.91 -2.53
N GLN A 28 12.02 -17.23 -1.43
CA GLN A 28 10.93 -17.67 -0.54
C GLN A 28 9.58 -17.32 -1.15
N PHE A 29 9.46 -16.14 -1.75
CA PHE A 29 8.24 -15.71 -2.44
C PHE A 29 8.01 -16.49 -3.74
N GLU A 30 9.04 -16.87 -4.47
CA GLU A 30 8.93 -17.75 -5.64
C GLU A 30 8.32 -19.11 -5.26
N ARG A 31 8.80 -19.74 -4.18
CA ARG A 31 8.21 -20.98 -3.67
C ARG A 31 6.77 -20.79 -3.19
N TRP A 32 6.50 -19.65 -2.52
CA TRP A 32 5.15 -19.31 -2.10
C TRP A 32 4.21 -19.10 -3.29
N ALA A 33 4.69 -18.51 -4.39
CA ALA A 33 3.91 -18.21 -5.58
C ALA A 33 3.57 -19.46 -6.42
N GLU A 34 4.23 -20.61 -6.19
CA GLU A 34 3.95 -21.84 -6.91
C GLU A 34 2.45 -22.21 -6.85
N GLY A 35 1.80 -22.26 -8.01
CA GLY A 35 0.37 -22.58 -8.15
C GLY A 35 -0.59 -21.45 -7.71
N ARG A 36 -0.10 -20.21 -7.56
CA ARG A 36 -0.90 -19.05 -7.12
C ARG A 36 -1.16 -17.98 -8.18
N ASP A 37 -0.73 -18.14 -9.41
CA ASP A 37 -0.86 -17.11 -10.47
C ASP A 37 -0.37 -15.73 -10.00
N VAL A 38 0.82 -15.71 -9.39
CA VAL A 38 1.53 -14.49 -8.95
C VAL A 38 2.90 -14.48 -9.59
N VAL A 39 3.27 -13.38 -10.22
CA VAL A 39 4.60 -13.16 -10.77
C VAL A 39 5.48 -12.52 -9.70
N VAL A 40 6.56 -13.19 -9.31
CA VAL A 40 7.53 -12.65 -8.35
C VAL A 40 8.66 -11.96 -9.10
N HIS A 41 9.02 -10.77 -8.66
CA HIS A 41 10.12 -9.97 -9.18
C HIS A 41 11.18 -9.83 -8.11
N ASP A 42 12.38 -10.31 -8.39
CA ASP A 42 13.59 -10.00 -7.65
C ASP A 42 14.13 -8.65 -8.16
N ASP A 43 14.16 -7.63 -7.30
CA ASP A 43 14.68 -6.30 -7.62
C ASP A 43 16.21 -6.23 -7.63
N GLY A 44 16.87 -7.32 -7.23
CA GLY A 44 18.34 -7.47 -7.20
C GLY A 44 19.00 -6.81 -6.00
N THR A 45 18.25 -6.13 -5.13
CA THR A 45 18.81 -5.45 -3.95
C THR A 45 19.06 -6.44 -2.80
N MET A 46 20.04 -6.17 -1.95
CA MET A 46 20.44 -7.08 -0.88
C MET A 46 20.20 -6.52 0.52
N SER A 47 19.99 -5.21 0.62
CA SER A 47 19.89 -4.51 1.89
C SER A 47 18.98 -3.27 1.79
N ASN A 48 18.74 -2.61 2.91
CA ASN A 48 18.02 -1.35 2.93
C ASN A 48 18.81 -0.19 2.28
N ASP A 49 20.12 -0.31 2.16
CA ASP A 49 20.98 0.77 1.65
C ASP A 49 20.96 0.86 0.12
N ASP A 50 20.71 -0.26 -0.55
CA ASP A 50 20.65 -0.37 -2.03
C ASP A 50 19.23 -0.50 -2.58
N ARG A 51 18.19 -0.47 -1.72
CA ARG A 51 16.78 -0.63 -2.13
C ARG A 51 16.35 0.39 -3.19
N LEU A 52 15.51 -0.06 -4.12
CA LEU A 52 14.89 0.81 -5.11
C LEU A 52 13.87 1.77 -4.48
N GLY A 53 13.24 1.35 -3.39
CA GLY A 53 12.13 2.02 -2.74
C GLY A 53 10.80 1.72 -3.41
N ALA A 54 9.69 1.91 -2.69
CA ALA A 54 8.38 1.47 -3.15
C ALA A 54 7.95 2.08 -4.50
N ILE A 55 8.32 3.33 -4.78
CA ILE A 55 8.02 3.98 -6.06
C ILE A 55 8.99 3.49 -7.15
N GLY A 56 10.25 3.20 -6.76
CA GLY A 56 11.25 2.56 -7.63
C GLY A 56 10.81 1.17 -8.06
N ASP A 57 10.19 0.40 -7.15
CA ASP A 57 9.66 -0.94 -7.43
C ASP A 57 8.49 -0.90 -8.42
N ILE A 58 7.63 0.12 -8.35
CA ILE A 58 6.57 0.32 -9.37
C ILE A 58 7.21 0.51 -10.75
N ARG A 59 8.18 1.41 -10.89
CA ARG A 59 8.90 1.63 -12.15
C ARG A 59 9.58 0.35 -12.63
N PHE A 60 10.25 -0.37 -11.73
CA PHE A 60 10.95 -1.61 -12.05
C PHE A 60 10.02 -2.68 -12.64
N VAL A 61 8.82 -2.86 -12.08
CA VAL A 61 7.82 -3.78 -12.62
C VAL A 61 7.30 -3.29 -13.97
N GLN A 62 6.96 -2.00 -14.10
CA GLN A 62 6.49 -1.43 -15.36
C GLN A 62 7.51 -1.65 -16.50
N GLU A 63 8.80 -1.43 -16.25
CA GLU A 63 9.87 -1.60 -17.25
C GLU A 63 10.11 -3.08 -17.62
N ARG A 64 9.84 -4.03 -16.72
CA ARG A 64 10.06 -5.47 -16.96
C ARG A 64 8.88 -6.18 -17.61
N THR A 65 7.70 -5.66 -17.43
CA THR A 65 6.46 -6.34 -17.82
C THR A 65 5.68 -5.62 -18.91
N ASP A 66 6.14 -4.43 -19.31
CA ASP A 66 5.42 -3.54 -20.23
C ASP A 66 3.97 -3.25 -19.79
N ILE A 67 3.69 -3.33 -18.47
CA ILE A 67 2.38 -3.01 -17.91
C ILE A 67 2.05 -1.55 -18.18
N ASP A 68 0.92 -1.35 -18.84
CA ASP A 68 0.37 -0.04 -19.17
C ASP A 68 -1.13 -0.03 -18.88
N ASP A 69 -1.48 -0.12 -17.59
CA ASP A 69 -2.85 -0.22 -17.10
C ASP A 69 -3.03 0.56 -15.80
N ASP A 70 -4.25 0.55 -15.26
CA ASP A 70 -4.52 0.98 -13.89
C ASP A 70 -3.80 0.07 -12.89
N LEU A 71 -3.24 0.65 -11.83
CA LEU A 71 -2.46 -0.10 -10.85
C LEU A 71 -3.08 -0.06 -9.46
N LEU A 72 -3.37 -1.22 -8.88
CA LEU A 72 -3.57 -1.37 -7.45
C LEU A 72 -2.24 -1.72 -6.80
N VAL A 73 -1.70 -0.82 -5.99
CA VAL A 73 -0.44 -1.00 -5.27
C VAL A 73 -0.73 -1.17 -3.78
N ILE A 74 -0.23 -2.25 -3.19
CA ILE A 74 -0.43 -2.58 -1.77
C ILE A 74 0.92 -2.90 -1.13
N ALA A 75 1.25 -2.26 -0.02
CA ALA A 75 2.42 -2.62 0.77
C ALA A 75 2.19 -3.96 1.50
N GLY A 76 3.15 -4.88 1.37
CA GLY A 76 3.02 -6.26 1.85
C GLY A 76 3.07 -6.43 3.37
N ASP A 77 3.42 -5.38 4.11
CA ASP A 77 3.47 -5.31 5.58
C ASP A 77 2.18 -4.73 6.19
N ASN A 78 1.18 -4.41 5.38
CA ASN A 78 -0.09 -3.86 5.83
C ASN A 78 -1.19 -4.93 5.87
N LEU A 79 -1.76 -5.14 7.04
CA LEU A 79 -2.94 -5.99 7.24
C LEU A 79 -4.17 -5.11 7.40
N PHE A 80 -5.20 -5.39 6.62
CA PHE A 80 -6.45 -4.64 6.64
C PHE A 80 -7.66 -5.55 6.48
N ASP A 81 -8.83 -5.11 6.94
CA ASP A 81 -10.06 -5.90 6.89
C ASP A 81 -11.19 -5.26 6.08
N TYR A 82 -10.94 -4.12 5.44
CA TYR A 82 -11.91 -3.54 4.53
C TYR A 82 -12.02 -4.30 3.20
N SER A 83 -13.10 -4.05 2.46
CA SER A 83 -13.34 -4.66 1.16
C SER A 83 -12.56 -3.94 0.06
N LEU A 84 -11.63 -4.62 -0.60
CA LEU A 84 -10.97 -4.08 -1.80
C LEU A 84 -11.96 -3.92 -2.96
N SER A 85 -12.98 -4.78 -3.06
CA SER A 85 -14.03 -4.63 -4.08
C SER A 85 -14.77 -3.30 -3.91
N ALA A 86 -15.13 -2.91 -2.68
CA ALA A 86 -15.77 -1.63 -2.41
C ALA A 86 -14.84 -0.43 -2.69
N TYR A 87 -13.54 -0.59 -2.42
CA TYR A 87 -12.54 0.42 -2.75
C TYR A 87 -12.38 0.61 -4.26
N VAL A 88 -12.32 -0.48 -5.02
CA VAL A 88 -12.27 -0.45 -6.49
C VAL A 88 -13.54 0.17 -7.07
N GLU A 89 -14.73 -0.14 -6.51
CA GLU A 89 -15.99 0.46 -6.93
C GLU A 89 -16.03 1.98 -6.66
N PHE A 90 -15.60 2.41 -5.48
CA PHE A 90 -15.43 3.83 -5.16
C PHE A 90 -14.53 4.54 -6.18
N TRP A 91 -13.37 3.96 -6.45
CA TRP A 91 -12.40 4.52 -7.40
C TRP A 91 -12.99 4.61 -8.82
N ARG A 92 -13.69 3.58 -9.29
CA ARG A 92 -14.35 3.59 -10.62
C ARG A 92 -15.36 4.73 -10.76
N GLY A 93 -15.97 5.14 -9.66
CA GLY A 93 -16.85 6.30 -9.62
C GLY A 93 -16.12 7.66 -9.71
N LYS A 94 -14.78 7.67 -9.67
CA LYS A 94 -13.93 8.87 -9.74
C LYS A 94 -13.19 8.92 -11.08
N GLU A 95 -13.92 9.05 -12.18
CA GLU A 95 -13.44 8.95 -13.56
C GLU A 95 -12.06 9.60 -13.80
N GLY A 96 -11.08 8.79 -14.22
CA GLY A 96 -9.72 9.22 -14.57
C GLY A 96 -8.85 9.67 -13.38
N ALA A 97 -9.34 9.61 -12.16
CA ALA A 97 -8.60 9.97 -10.95
C ALA A 97 -7.85 8.77 -10.35
N SER A 98 -6.89 9.05 -9.47
CA SER A 98 -6.33 8.05 -8.56
C SER A 98 -7.04 8.08 -7.22
N ALA A 99 -6.85 7.04 -6.42
CA ALA A 99 -7.38 6.96 -5.07
C ALA A 99 -6.36 6.38 -4.08
N LEU A 100 -6.54 6.73 -2.82
CA LEU A 100 -5.75 6.28 -1.69
C LEU A 100 -6.69 5.82 -0.58
N ALA A 101 -6.49 4.61 -0.07
CA ALA A 101 -7.22 4.15 1.10
C ALA A 101 -6.67 4.82 2.37
N VAL A 102 -7.56 5.37 3.19
CA VAL A 102 -7.20 6.10 4.42
C VAL A 102 -7.97 5.58 5.62
N HIS A 103 -7.28 5.54 6.76
CA HIS A 103 -7.84 5.18 8.05
C HIS A 103 -7.81 6.39 8.99
N ASP A 104 -8.94 6.68 9.66
CA ASP A 104 -8.98 7.71 10.69
C ASP A 104 -8.43 7.14 12.00
N VAL A 105 -7.20 7.48 12.33
CA VAL A 105 -6.54 7.02 13.56
C VAL A 105 -7.06 7.71 14.83
N ARG A 106 -7.84 8.81 14.69
CA ARG A 106 -8.50 9.55 15.77
C ARG A 106 -7.57 10.03 16.90
N ASP A 107 -6.29 10.08 16.62
CA ASP A 107 -5.24 10.46 17.56
C ASP A 107 -4.15 11.23 16.82
N PHE A 108 -3.95 12.49 17.15
CA PHE A 108 -2.95 13.35 16.51
C PHE A 108 -1.51 12.93 16.84
N GLU A 109 -1.23 12.34 18.01
CA GLU A 109 0.09 11.82 18.34
C GLU A 109 0.42 10.58 17.48
N LEU A 110 -0.59 9.72 17.26
CA LEU A 110 -0.44 8.57 16.38
C LEU A 110 -0.30 9.01 14.92
N ALA A 111 -1.04 10.03 14.50
CA ALA A 111 -1.00 10.58 13.15
C ALA A 111 0.41 11.05 12.73
N ARG A 112 1.24 11.51 13.67
CA ARG A 112 2.65 11.91 13.41
C ARG A 112 3.54 10.79 12.87
N LYS A 113 3.10 9.54 12.97
CA LYS A 113 3.87 8.36 12.52
C LYS A 113 3.62 8.00 11.06
N TYR A 114 2.58 8.55 10.44
CA TYR A 114 2.09 8.16 9.13
C TYR A 114 2.09 9.31 8.13
N GLY A 115 1.90 8.99 6.86
CA GLY A 115 1.49 9.96 5.86
C GLY A 115 0.06 10.39 6.13
N ILE A 116 -0.19 11.69 6.29
CA ILE A 116 -1.49 12.26 6.63
C ILE A 116 -2.04 13.07 5.48
N VAL A 117 -3.34 12.86 5.20
CA VAL A 117 -4.05 13.60 4.17
C VAL A 117 -5.04 14.61 4.77
N ALA A 118 -5.21 15.74 4.08
CA ALA A 118 -6.38 16.58 4.21
C ALA A 118 -7.23 16.46 2.94
N VAL A 119 -8.55 16.49 3.12
CA VAL A 119 -9.50 16.33 2.01
C VAL A 119 -10.55 17.43 2.03
N ASP A 120 -11.13 17.70 0.87
CA ASP A 120 -12.30 18.58 0.74
C ASP A 120 -13.62 17.82 0.99
N GLU A 121 -14.75 18.50 0.73
CA GLU A 121 -16.10 17.94 0.93
C GLU A 121 -16.42 16.76 0.00
N ASP A 122 -15.71 16.63 -1.14
CA ASP A 122 -15.86 15.56 -2.13
C ASP A 122 -14.86 14.40 -1.92
N GLU A 123 -14.13 14.39 -0.80
CA GLU A 123 -13.04 13.47 -0.47
C GLU A 123 -11.82 13.58 -1.41
N ARG A 124 -11.66 14.68 -2.13
CA ARG A 124 -10.46 14.95 -2.91
C ARG A 124 -9.33 15.37 -1.98
N ILE A 125 -8.14 14.80 -2.18
CA ILE A 125 -6.95 15.15 -1.41
C ILE A 125 -6.49 16.55 -1.81
N VAL A 126 -6.46 17.44 -0.83
CA VAL A 126 -6.00 18.83 -0.96
C VAL A 126 -4.62 19.04 -0.34
N ASP A 127 -4.22 18.16 0.58
CA ASP A 127 -2.87 18.15 1.14
C ASP A 127 -2.45 16.73 1.53
N PHE A 128 -1.14 16.47 1.42
CA PHE A 128 -0.50 15.23 1.88
C PHE A 128 0.84 15.56 2.52
N VAL A 129 1.02 15.17 3.78
CA VAL A 129 2.27 15.39 4.51
C VAL A 129 2.76 14.09 5.13
N GLU A 130 3.98 13.70 4.80
CA GLU A 130 4.61 12.50 5.36
C GLU A 130 5.15 12.80 6.75
N LYS A 131 4.70 12.04 7.75
CA LYS A 131 5.13 12.11 9.17
C LYS A 131 5.19 13.54 9.70
N PRO A 132 4.10 14.31 9.63
CA PRO A 132 4.09 15.71 10.02
C PRO A 132 4.29 15.90 11.53
N ALA A 133 5.07 16.89 11.92
CA ALA A 133 5.16 17.29 13.34
C ALA A 133 3.84 17.87 13.86
N ASP A 134 3.06 18.51 12.98
CA ASP A 134 1.74 19.05 13.25
C ASP A 134 0.76 18.54 12.18
N PRO A 135 0.08 17.41 12.43
CA PRO A 135 -0.78 16.77 11.45
C PRO A 135 -2.01 17.63 11.11
N PRO A 136 -2.32 17.85 9.80
CA PRO A 136 -3.49 18.63 9.40
C PRO A 136 -4.82 17.90 9.66
N SER A 137 -4.78 16.59 9.88
CA SER A 137 -5.92 15.75 10.17
C SER A 137 -5.46 14.46 10.89
N THR A 138 -6.40 13.54 11.15
CA THR A 138 -6.11 12.18 11.66
C THR A 138 -6.28 11.10 10.58
N LEU A 139 -6.40 11.48 9.30
CA LEU A 139 -6.57 10.55 8.19
C LEU A 139 -5.21 10.04 7.70
N ALA A 140 -4.85 8.84 8.15
CA ALA A 140 -3.59 8.18 7.80
C ALA A 140 -3.71 7.41 6.47
N ALA A 141 -2.71 7.58 5.61
CA ALA A 141 -2.52 6.77 4.41
C ALA A 141 -2.16 5.33 4.78
N THR A 142 -2.85 4.36 4.20
CA THR A 142 -2.70 2.93 4.57
C THR A 142 -1.85 2.14 3.59
N ALA A 143 -1.00 2.81 2.82
CA ALA A 143 -0.13 2.19 1.81
C ALA A 143 -0.88 1.28 0.82
N THR A 144 -2.13 1.66 0.50
CA THR A 144 -2.96 1.02 -0.53
C THR A 144 -3.45 2.08 -1.51
N TYR A 145 -2.97 2.01 -2.74
CA TYR A 145 -3.15 3.04 -3.77
C TYR A 145 -3.79 2.43 -5.02
N LEU A 146 -4.75 3.15 -5.62
CA LEU A 146 -5.23 2.90 -6.97
C LEU A 146 -4.79 4.05 -7.87
N TYR A 147 -3.83 3.79 -8.72
CA TYR A 147 -3.37 4.74 -9.72
C TYR A 147 -4.07 4.50 -11.04
N ALA A 148 -4.78 5.51 -11.55
CA ALA A 148 -5.25 5.49 -12.92
C ALA A 148 -4.05 5.32 -13.87
N ARG A 149 -4.23 4.62 -14.98
CA ARG A 149 -3.19 4.37 -16.00
C ARG A 149 -2.42 5.62 -16.40
N ALA A 150 -3.12 6.74 -16.60
CA ALA A 150 -2.49 8.02 -16.94
C ALA A 150 -1.53 8.48 -15.83
N HIS A 151 -1.90 8.26 -14.57
CA HIS A 151 -1.10 8.64 -13.42
C HIS A 151 0.02 7.61 -13.15
N ALA A 152 -0.21 6.32 -13.34
CA ALA A 152 0.84 5.30 -13.25
C ALA A 152 1.99 5.58 -14.24
N ARG A 153 1.69 6.10 -15.43
CA ARG A 153 2.66 6.54 -16.44
C ARG A 153 3.53 7.72 -16.01
N LEU A 154 3.16 8.45 -14.97
CA LEU A 154 3.94 9.58 -14.46
C LEU A 154 5.03 9.16 -13.46
N VAL A 155 5.06 7.90 -13.00
CA VAL A 155 6.07 7.38 -12.06
C VAL A 155 7.50 7.58 -12.59
N PRO A 156 7.85 7.26 -13.84
CA PRO A 156 9.18 7.55 -14.37
C PRO A 156 9.52 9.05 -14.30
N ALA A 157 8.62 9.92 -14.73
CA ALA A 157 8.84 11.37 -14.70
C ALA A 157 9.03 11.92 -13.28
N TYR A 158 8.32 11.35 -12.29
CA TYR A 158 8.51 11.67 -10.88
C TYR A 158 9.94 11.33 -10.41
N LEU A 159 10.43 10.13 -10.72
CA LEU A 159 11.75 9.66 -10.33
C LEU A 159 12.86 10.39 -11.08
N ASP A 160 12.70 10.62 -12.39
CA ASP A 160 13.68 11.30 -13.23
C ASP A 160 13.87 12.78 -12.83
N ALA A 161 12.85 13.37 -12.19
CA ALA A 161 12.95 14.69 -11.57
C ALA A 161 13.72 14.70 -10.24
N GLY A 162 14.29 13.57 -9.79
CA GLY A 162 15.06 13.44 -8.56
C GLY A 162 14.22 13.38 -7.28
N ASN A 163 12.94 13.07 -7.38
CA ASN A 163 12.10 12.92 -6.19
C ASN A 163 12.39 11.60 -5.44
N PRO A 164 12.14 11.54 -4.11
CA PRO A 164 12.46 10.39 -3.28
C PRO A 164 11.69 9.11 -3.72
N PRO A 165 12.37 7.97 -3.94
CA PRO A 165 11.74 6.73 -4.42
C PRO A 165 11.12 5.87 -3.32
N ASP A 166 11.47 6.11 -2.06
CA ASP A 166 11.30 5.15 -0.97
C ASP A 166 9.86 5.08 -0.42
N GLN A 167 9.33 6.21 0.01
CA GLN A 167 8.01 6.26 0.63
C GLN A 167 6.93 6.50 -0.42
N PRO A 168 5.96 5.58 -0.58
CA PRO A 168 4.95 5.69 -1.63
C PRO A 168 4.05 6.92 -1.47
N GLY A 169 3.88 7.44 -0.25
CA GLY A 169 3.18 8.68 0.03
C GLY A 169 3.79 9.92 -0.64
N ASN A 170 5.09 9.92 -0.88
CA ASN A 170 5.76 11.03 -1.59
C ASN A 170 5.25 11.17 -3.02
N TYR A 171 4.91 10.06 -3.67
CA TYR A 171 4.31 10.12 -5.00
C TYR A 171 2.90 10.73 -4.96
N VAL A 172 2.10 10.41 -3.96
CA VAL A 172 0.78 11.04 -3.75
C VAL A 172 0.92 12.52 -3.46
N ALA A 173 1.88 12.92 -2.60
CA ALA A 173 2.18 14.32 -2.28
C ALA A 173 2.57 15.16 -3.51
N TRP A 174 3.21 14.52 -4.48
CA TRP A 174 3.56 15.13 -5.77
C TRP A 174 2.38 15.12 -6.75
N LEU A 175 1.65 13.99 -6.82
CA LEU A 175 0.59 13.75 -7.79
C LEU A 175 -0.63 14.64 -7.53
N HIS A 176 -1.11 14.75 -6.28
CA HIS A 176 -2.34 15.49 -5.96
C HIS A 176 -2.29 16.98 -6.35
N LYS A 177 -1.09 17.54 -6.52
CA LYS A 177 -0.87 18.93 -6.97
C LYS A 177 -1.04 19.10 -8.48
N ARG A 178 -1.17 18.00 -9.24
CA ARG A 178 -1.20 17.96 -10.70
C ARG A 178 -2.46 17.31 -11.23
N GLU A 179 -2.88 16.24 -10.55
CA GLU A 179 -3.96 15.37 -10.97
C GLU A 179 -4.91 15.10 -9.80
N PRO A 180 -6.18 14.77 -10.05
CA PRO A 180 -7.13 14.45 -8.99
C PRO A 180 -6.78 13.14 -8.29
N VAL A 181 -6.68 13.18 -6.97
CA VAL A 181 -6.52 12.00 -6.10
C VAL A 181 -7.58 12.08 -5.01
N TYR A 182 -8.27 10.97 -4.74
CA TYR A 182 -9.36 10.89 -3.76
C TYR A 182 -9.01 9.95 -2.61
N ALA A 183 -9.50 10.28 -1.43
CA ALA A 183 -9.36 9.46 -0.25
C ALA A 183 -10.56 8.53 -0.09
N TYR A 184 -10.32 7.23 -0.04
CA TYR A 184 -11.32 6.24 0.35
C TYR A 184 -11.25 5.99 1.85
N ARG A 185 -12.19 6.55 2.60
CA ARG A 185 -12.30 6.29 4.04
C ARG A 185 -13.01 4.97 4.27
N PHE A 186 -12.36 4.04 4.93
CA PHE A 186 -12.97 2.77 5.31
C PHE A 186 -13.19 2.66 6.81
N ALA A 187 -14.18 1.86 7.17
CA ALA A 187 -14.37 1.38 8.53
C ALA A 187 -13.73 -0.01 8.66
N GLY A 188 -13.13 -0.30 9.79
CA GLY A 188 -12.50 -1.59 10.06
C GLY A 188 -11.09 -1.47 10.59
N GLY A 189 -10.40 -2.61 10.73
CA GLY A 189 -9.02 -2.67 11.22
C GLY A 189 -8.02 -2.40 10.10
N TRP A 190 -6.97 -1.71 10.49
CA TRP A 190 -5.75 -1.56 9.70
C TRP A 190 -4.55 -1.65 10.64
N TYR A 191 -3.54 -2.40 10.23
CA TYR A 191 -2.33 -2.68 11.00
C TYR A 191 -1.13 -2.54 10.07
N ASP A 192 -0.29 -1.58 10.37
CA ASP A 192 1.03 -1.39 9.77
C ASP A 192 2.03 -2.20 10.61
N ILE A 193 2.63 -3.24 10.01
CA ILE A 193 3.42 -4.23 10.74
C ILE A 193 4.89 -3.99 10.48
N GLY A 194 5.49 -3.09 11.25
CA GLY A 194 6.92 -2.75 11.17
C GLY A 194 7.80 -3.45 12.20
N ASP A 195 7.20 -4.12 13.21
CA ASP A 195 7.96 -4.78 14.28
C ASP A 195 7.23 -6.03 14.83
N PRO A 196 7.92 -6.89 15.63
CA PRO A 196 7.33 -8.12 16.20
C PRO A 196 6.16 -7.87 17.16
N GLU A 197 6.10 -6.74 17.85
CA GLU A 197 5.00 -6.39 18.75
C GLU A 197 3.72 -6.09 17.95
N GLN A 198 3.87 -5.33 16.87
CA GLN A 198 2.75 -5.02 15.96
C GLN A 198 2.27 -6.29 15.26
N LEU A 199 3.19 -7.20 14.87
CA LEU A 199 2.83 -8.49 14.31
C LEU A 199 2.01 -9.33 15.29
N LEU A 200 2.45 -9.42 16.56
CA LEU A 200 1.73 -10.14 17.61
C LEU A 200 0.33 -9.54 17.86
N ALA A 201 0.24 -8.21 17.91
CA ALA A 201 -1.04 -7.53 18.10
C ALA A 201 -2.00 -7.80 16.93
N ALA A 202 -1.52 -7.74 15.70
CA ALA A 202 -2.30 -8.05 14.50
C ALA A 202 -2.73 -9.52 14.48
N ASP A 203 -1.83 -10.48 14.76
CA ASP A 203 -2.15 -11.90 14.84
C ASP A 203 -3.22 -12.15 15.91
N ASN A 204 -3.08 -11.60 17.10
CA ASN A 204 -4.06 -11.77 18.18
C ASN A 204 -5.43 -11.21 17.81
N ARG A 205 -5.48 -10.08 17.10
CA ARG A 205 -6.73 -9.53 16.61
C ARG A 205 -7.42 -10.43 15.59
N MET A 206 -6.63 -11.02 14.67
CA MET A 206 -7.17 -11.97 13.67
C MET A 206 -7.61 -13.27 14.34
N ARG A 207 -6.88 -13.75 15.35
CA ARG A 207 -7.24 -14.93 16.15
C ARG A 207 -8.55 -14.73 16.90
N GLU A 208 -8.72 -13.57 17.57
CA GLU A 208 -9.97 -13.21 18.24
C GLU A 208 -11.17 -13.27 17.29
N ARG A 209 -11.04 -12.74 16.08
CA ARG A 209 -12.08 -12.81 15.03
C ARG A 209 -12.37 -14.25 14.58
N GLY A 210 -11.34 -15.09 14.55
CA GLY A 210 -11.46 -16.52 14.24
C GLY A 210 -11.91 -17.39 15.42
N GLY A 211 -12.20 -16.78 16.58
CA GLY A 211 -12.57 -17.51 17.80
C GLY A 211 -11.42 -18.32 18.42
N LEU A 212 -10.17 -17.97 18.11
CA LEU A 212 -8.96 -18.61 18.62
C LEU A 212 -8.41 -17.84 19.83
N PRO A 213 -7.80 -18.52 20.83
CA PRO A 213 -7.18 -17.85 21.95
C PRO A 213 -5.98 -16.99 21.51
N PRO A 214 -5.70 -15.86 22.20
CA PRO A 214 -4.52 -15.04 21.89
C PRO A 214 -3.24 -15.82 22.19
N ARG A 215 -2.14 -15.35 21.60
CA ARG A 215 -0.77 -15.80 21.88
C ARG A 215 -0.05 -14.78 22.76
N ASP A 216 0.84 -15.25 23.62
CA ASP A 216 1.70 -14.37 24.45
C ASP A 216 2.94 -13.92 23.64
N THR A 217 3.38 -14.72 22.68
CA THR A 217 4.54 -14.45 21.83
C THR A 217 4.27 -14.92 20.40
N TYR A 218 4.93 -14.28 19.44
CA TYR A 218 4.99 -14.75 18.05
C TYR A 218 6.38 -15.35 17.81
N SER A 219 6.40 -16.65 17.43
CA SER A 219 7.61 -17.34 17.01
C SER A 219 7.54 -17.58 15.51
N LEU A 220 8.64 -17.28 14.82
CA LEU A 220 8.82 -17.54 13.38
C LEU A 220 9.46 -18.92 13.14
N ASP A 221 9.15 -19.90 14.00
CA ASP A 221 9.66 -21.28 13.87
C ASP A 221 9.09 -22.01 12.67
#